data_8cf94f12d5915157db199fea645e1c06
#
_entry.id   8cf94f12d5915157db199fea645e1c06
#
_cell.length_a   1.000
_cell.length_b   1.000
_cell.length_c   1.000
_cell.angle_alpha   90.00
_cell.angle_beta   90.00
_cell.angle_gamma   90.00
#
_symmetry.space_group_name_H-M   'P 1'
#
loop_
_entity.id
_entity.type
_entity.pdbx_description
1 polymer ?
#
loop_
_entity_poly.entity_id
_entity_poly.type
_entity_poly.pdbx_seq_one_letter_code
_entity_poly.pdbx_strand_id
1 'polypeptide(L)'
;MKLKVKRFSDMGARTPSSGIFGETVEIEPKVGEYNTVEMFGIFHAFRSFKILSVEENGVTISAVSQVDGVVTEHEPHWLRKGGFIGFEDSCRCTSDDGPSWTATDDLNFELIE
;
A
#
# COMPACT_ATOMS: atom_id res chain seq x y z
N MET A 1 20.21 2.29 -5.18
CA MET A 1 19.01 1.48 -4.96
C MET A 1 17.77 2.24 -5.40
N LYS A 2 16.81 1.53 -5.94
CA LYS A 2 15.50 2.08 -6.22
C LYS A 2 14.44 1.23 -5.55
N LEU A 3 13.44 1.89 -5.00
CA LEU A 3 12.30 1.23 -4.39
C LEU A 3 11.10 1.40 -5.32
N LYS A 4 10.57 0.29 -5.78
CA LYS A 4 9.30 0.30 -6.49
C LYS A 4 8.18 0.18 -5.49
N VAL A 5 7.31 1.16 -5.48
CA VAL A 5 6.11 1.18 -4.66
C VAL A 5 4.94 0.89 -5.56
N LYS A 6 4.26 -0.19 -5.30
CA LYS A 6 3.15 -0.65 -6.14
C LYS A 6 1.86 -0.61 -5.36
N ARG A 7 0.92 0.10 -5.90
CA ARG A 7 -0.45 0.11 -5.39
C ARG A 7 -1.30 -0.87 -6.18
N PHE A 8 -2.08 -1.63 -5.46
CA PHE A 8 -3.06 -2.51 -6.06
C PHE A 8 -4.34 -2.40 -5.25
N SER A 9 -5.42 -1.99 -5.89
CA SER A 9 -6.69 -1.82 -5.20
C SER A 9 -7.77 -2.61 -5.92
N ASP A 10 -8.40 -3.51 -5.19
CA ASP A 10 -9.57 -4.23 -5.65
C ASP A 10 -10.80 -3.53 -5.08
N MET A 11 -11.58 -2.93 -5.95
CA MET A 11 -12.80 -2.25 -5.56
C MET A 11 -13.93 -3.20 -5.15
N GLY A 12 -13.64 -4.48 -5.11
CA GLY A 12 -14.62 -5.50 -4.83
C GLY A 12 -15.34 -5.97 -6.08
N ALA A 13 -15.95 -7.13 -5.99
CA ALA A 13 -16.52 -7.84 -7.13
C ALA A 13 -17.89 -7.34 -7.55
N ARG A 14 -18.21 -6.08 -7.29
CA ARG A 14 -19.54 -5.57 -7.63
C ARG A 14 -19.79 -5.53 -9.13
N THR A 15 -18.77 -5.15 -9.87
CA THR A 15 -18.81 -5.27 -11.35
C THR A 15 -17.45 -5.75 -11.83
N PRO A 16 -17.41 -6.63 -12.83
CA PRO A 16 -16.12 -7.12 -13.33
C PRO A 16 -15.20 -6.03 -13.89
N SER A 17 -15.78 -4.89 -14.26
CA SER A 17 -15.03 -3.77 -14.82
C SER A 17 -14.60 -2.73 -13.80
N SER A 18 -15.08 -2.79 -12.57
CA SER A 18 -14.71 -1.81 -11.54
C SER A 18 -13.47 -2.20 -10.75
N GLY A 19 -12.82 -3.10 -11.16
CA GLY A 19 -11.89 -3.96 -10.65
C GLY A 19 -10.66 -3.46 -9.96
N ILE A 20 -9.57 -3.68 -10.62
CA ILE A 20 -8.25 -3.68 -9.99
C ILE A 20 -7.46 -2.51 -10.56
N PHE A 21 -6.96 -1.65 -9.69
CA PHE A 21 -6.06 -0.57 -10.09
C PHE A 21 -4.64 -0.94 -9.69
N GLY A 22 -3.75 -0.96 -10.68
CA GLY A 22 -2.34 -1.17 -10.45
C GLY A 22 -1.56 0.06 -10.88
N GLU A 23 -0.79 0.62 -9.98
CA GLU A 23 0.09 1.75 -10.25
C GLU A 23 1.44 1.47 -9.63
N THR A 24 2.51 1.98 -10.25
CA THR A 24 3.86 1.80 -9.76
C THR A 24 4.59 3.12 -9.80
N VAL A 25 5.25 3.46 -8.70
CA VAL A 25 6.12 4.63 -8.60
C VAL A 25 7.49 4.15 -8.14
N GLU A 26 8.55 4.67 -8.74
CA GLU A 26 9.92 4.40 -8.31
C GLU A 26 10.44 5.59 -7.54
N ILE A 27 11.04 5.31 -6.38
CA ILE A 27 11.68 6.34 -5.57
C ILE A 27 13.09 5.88 -5.15
N GLU A 28 13.93 6.85 -4.83
CA GLU A 28 15.17 6.57 -4.14
C GLU A 28 14.85 6.50 -2.65
N PRO A 29 15.12 5.35 -2.00
CA PRO A 29 14.68 5.20 -0.61
C PRO A 29 15.48 6.09 0.33
N LYS A 30 14.73 6.85 1.13
CA LYS A 30 15.26 7.71 2.20
C LYS A 30 14.39 7.57 3.43
N VAL A 31 15.01 7.64 4.59
CA VAL A 31 14.26 7.61 5.85
C VAL A 31 13.24 8.75 5.87
N GLY A 32 12.01 8.43 6.19
CA GLY A 32 10.94 9.41 6.26
C GLY A 32 9.57 8.80 6.03
N GLU A 33 8.58 9.66 6.08
CA GLU A 33 7.19 9.29 5.83
C GLU A 33 6.79 9.71 4.41
N TYR A 34 6.08 8.82 3.75
CA TYR A 34 5.60 9.02 2.38
C TYR A 34 4.08 8.92 2.36
N ASN A 35 3.44 9.90 1.76
CA ASN A 35 2.00 9.94 1.65
C ASN A 35 1.53 9.22 0.38
N THR A 36 0.83 8.11 0.56
CA THR A 36 0.36 7.31 -0.57
C THR A 36 -0.73 8.00 -1.37
N VAL A 37 -1.50 8.86 -0.74
CA VAL A 37 -2.53 9.62 -1.44
C VAL A 37 -1.91 10.62 -2.40
N GLU A 38 -0.82 11.27 -2.01
CA GLU A 38 -0.08 12.16 -2.90
C GLU A 38 0.58 11.43 -4.06
N MET A 39 1.08 10.23 -3.81
CA MET A 39 1.77 9.43 -4.83
C MET A 39 0.81 8.81 -5.85
N PHE A 40 -0.32 8.31 -5.39
CA PHE A 40 -1.22 7.48 -6.20
C PHE A 40 -2.65 8.00 -6.30
N GLY A 41 -3.01 9.02 -5.56
CA GLY A 41 -4.39 9.44 -5.43
C GLY A 41 -5.11 8.67 -4.33
N ILE A 42 -6.42 8.57 -4.40
CA ILE A 42 -7.24 7.99 -3.33
C ILE A 42 -7.03 6.48 -3.20
N PHE A 43 -6.78 6.05 -1.98
CA PHE A 43 -6.71 4.66 -1.58
C PHE A 43 -7.88 4.33 -0.67
N HIS A 44 -8.33 3.09 -0.67
CA HIS A 44 -9.37 2.66 0.25
C HIS A 44 -8.86 2.56 1.68
N ALA A 45 -7.67 2.03 1.87
CA ALA A 45 -7.15 1.76 3.20
C ALA A 45 -5.82 2.45 3.49
N PHE A 46 -4.81 2.27 2.66
CA PHE A 46 -3.48 2.79 2.97
C PHE A 46 -3.38 4.30 2.82
N ARG A 47 -2.78 4.96 3.81
CA ARG A 47 -2.60 6.42 3.87
C ARG A 47 -1.16 6.84 3.72
N SER A 48 -0.25 6.06 4.28
CA SER A 48 1.17 6.38 4.24
C SER A 48 2.01 5.14 4.47
N PHE A 49 3.29 5.24 4.17
CA PHE A 49 4.29 4.29 4.62
C PHE A 49 5.49 5.06 5.14
N LYS A 50 6.30 4.38 5.93
CA LYS A 50 7.50 4.97 6.51
C LYS A 50 8.69 4.09 6.15
N ILE A 51 9.76 4.72 5.71
CA ILE A 51 11.05 4.08 5.62
C ILE A 51 11.79 4.39 6.92
N LEU A 52 11.99 3.37 7.73
CA LEU A 52 12.58 3.52 9.07
C LEU A 52 14.09 3.47 9.05
N SER A 53 14.65 2.70 8.14
CA SER A 53 16.10 2.63 7.96
C SER A 53 16.45 2.31 6.51
N VAL A 54 17.58 2.83 6.07
CA VAL A 54 18.17 2.51 4.78
C VAL A 54 19.58 2.03 5.04
N GLU A 55 19.85 0.79 4.66
CA GLU A 55 21.16 0.16 4.85
C GLU A 55 21.69 -0.33 3.51
N GLU A 56 22.95 -0.74 3.50
CA GLU A 56 23.59 -1.20 2.28
C GLU A 56 22.85 -2.35 1.59
N ASN A 57 22.29 -3.25 2.38
CA ASN A 57 21.65 -4.47 1.90
C ASN A 57 20.13 -4.41 1.82
N GLY A 58 19.52 -3.35 2.30
CA GLY A 58 18.08 -3.27 2.30
C GLY A 58 17.50 -2.10 3.08
N VAL A 59 16.21 -2.11 3.22
CA VAL A 59 15.45 -1.05 3.92
C VAL A 59 14.42 -1.68 4.86
N THR A 60 14.06 -0.96 5.90
CA THR A 60 12.98 -1.35 6.79
C THR A 60 11.80 -0.44 6.54
N ILE A 61 10.64 -1.02 6.26
CA ILE A 61 9.43 -0.29 5.88
C ILE A 61 8.27 -0.70 6.78
N SER A 62 7.49 0.29 7.18
CA SER A 62 6.18 0.06 7.80
C SER A 62 5.11 0.82 7.02
N ALA A 63 3.87 0.40 7.15
CA ALA A 63 2.75 1.04 6.47
C ALA A 63 1.66 1.41 7.48
N VAL A 64 0.87 2.41 7.13
CA VAL A 64 -0.26 2.88 7.94
C VAL A 64 -1.51 2.83 7.10
N SER A 65 -2.52 2.15 7.59
CA SER A 65 -3.83 2.11 6.97
C SER A 65 -4.88 2.71 7.90
N GLN A 66 -5.97 3.16 7.30
CA GLN A 66 -7.12 3.67 8.03
C GLN A 66 -8.39 3.13 7.40
N VAL A 67 -9.15 2.41 8.18
CA VAL A 67 -10.41 1.81 7.76
C VAL A 67 -11.48 2.17 8.77
N ASP A 68 -12.57 2.77 8.31
CA ASP A 68 -13.68 3.20 9.17
C ASP A 68 -13.23 4.05 10.37
N GLY A 69 -12.27 4.94 10.13
CA GLY A 69 -11.70 5.80 11.16
C GLY A 69 -10.68 5.14 12.07
N VAL A 70 -10.47 3.85 11.93
CA VAL A 70 -9.48 3.11 12.74
C VAL A 70 -8.14 3.11 12.01
N VAL A 71 -7.13 3.69 12.66
CA VAL A 71 -5.76 3.73 12.13
C VAL A 71 -5.00 2.51 12.61
N THR A 72 -4.38 1.81 11.66
CA THR A 72 -3.56 0.64 11.96
C THR A 72 -2.14 0.90 11.47
N GLU A 73 -1.18 0.80 12.38
CA GLU A 73 0.24 0.80 12.05
C GLU A 73 0.67 -0.65 11.88
N HIS A 74 1.04 -1.01 10.66
CA HIS A 74 1.50 -2.36 10.36
C HIS A 74 2.93 -2.53 10.86
N GLU A 75 3.26 -3.74 11.29
CA GLU A 75 4.60 -4.03 11.78
C GLU A 75 5.66 -3.78 10.69
N PRO A 76 6.83 -3.26 11.09
CA PRO A 76 7.91 -3.06 10.13
C PRO A 76 8.41 -4.36 9.55
N HIS A 77 8.75 -4.33 8.27
CA HIS A 77 9.36 -5.44 7.56
C HIS A 77 10.68 -5.05 6.96
N TRP A 78 11.64 -5.94 7.07
CA TRP A 78 12.91 -5.81 6.38
C TRP A 78 12.74 -6.22 4.92
N LEU A 79 13.18 -5.34 4.02
CA LEU A 79 13.19 -5.60 2.58
C LEU A 79 14.62 -5.57 2.08
N ARG A 80 15.14 -6.73 1.73
CA ARG A 80 16.49 -6.84 1.18
C ARG A 80 16.51 -6.46 -0.30
N LYS A 81 17.70 -6.11 -0.81
CA LYS A 81 17.89 -5.91 -2.24
C LYS A 81 17.44 -7.16 -3.02
N GLY A 82 16.69 -6.93 -4.09
CA GLY A 82 16.12 -8.01 -4.88
C GLY A 82 14.91 -8.67 -4.26
N GLY A 83 14.48 -8.19 -3.10
CA GLY A 83 13.34 -8.75 -2.39
C GLY A 83 12.03 -8.03 -2.68
N PHE A 84 10.98 -8.61 -2.13
CA PHE A 84 9.63 -8.12 -2.28
C PHE A 84 8.89 -8.30 -0.96
N ILE A 85 8.16 -7.27 -0.54
CA ILE A 85 7.24 -7.35 0.60
C ILE A 85 5.92 -6.72 0.22
N GLY A 86 4.86 -7.11 0.91
CA GLY A 86 3.54 -6.53 0.71
C GLY A 86 2.80 -6.32 2.01
N PHE A 87 1.97 -5.28 2.01
CA PHE A 87 1.03 -5.01 3.08
C PHE A 87 -0.37 -5.06 2.48
N GLU A 88 -1.29 -5.65 3.20
CA GLU A 88 -2.68 -5.77 2.76
C GLU A 88 -3.62 -5.28 3.85
N ASP A 89 -4.63 -4.56 3.45
CA ASP A 89 -5.75 -4.22 4.33
C ASP A 89 -7.02 -4.15 3.50
N SER A 90 -8.15 -4.28 4.16
CA SER A 90 -9.43 -4.28 3.48
C SER A 90 -10.44 -3.41 4.22
N CYS A 91 -11.39 -2.85 3.46
CA CYS A 91 -12.51 -2.13 4.03
C CYS A 91 -13.81 -2.72 3.51
N ARG A 92 -14.84 -2.59 4.34
CA ARG A 92 -16.18 -2.99 3.95
C ARG A 92 -16.90 -1.79 3.37
N CYS A 93 -17.35 -1.93 2.15
CA CYS A 93 -18.07 -0.88 1.45
C CYS A 93 -19.56 -1.22 1.43
N THR A 94 -20.39 -0.19 1.56
CA THR A 94 -21.84 -0.35 1.50
C THR A 94 -22.42 0.66 0.50
N SER A 95 -23.50 0.28 -0.14
CA SER A 95 -24.29 1.20 -0.95
C SER A 95 -25.68 1.31 -0.36
N ASP A 96 -26.34 2.44 -0.64
CA ASP A 96 -27.68 2.70 -0.09
C ASP A 96 -28.70 1.67 -0.56
N ASP A 97 -28.51 1.10 -1.73
CA ASP A 97 -29.49 0.23 -2.39
C ASP A 97 -29.08 -1.21 -2.52
N GLY A 98 -27.94 -1.61 -1.96
CA GLY A 98 -27.42 -2.92 -2.30
C GLY A 98 -26.63 -3.59 -1.20
N PRO A 99 -26.16 -4.79 -1.51
CA PRO A 99 -25.35 -5.55 -0.57
C PRO A 99 -24.00 -4.87 -0.32
N SER A 100 -23.45 -5.11 0.83
CA SER A 100 -22.10 -4.68 1.15
C SER A 100 -21.08 -5.58 0.42
N TRP A 101 -19.89 -5.03 0.17
CA TRP A 101 -18.79 -5.77 -0.44
C TRP A 101 -17.48 -5.37 0.25
N THR A 102 -16.45 -6.19 0.07
CA THR A 102 -15.13 -5.92 0.62
C THR A 102 -14.21 -5.41 -0.48
N ALA A 103 -13.57 -4.28 -0.24
CA ALA A 103 -12.50 -3.78 -1.09
C ALA A 103 -11.16 -4.01 -0.40
N THR A 104 -10.18 -4.49 -1.15
CA THR A 104 -8.86 -4.81 -0.64
C THR A 104 -7.83 -3.90 -1.29
N ASP A 105 -6.96 -3.31 -0.46
CA ASP A 105 -5.81 -2.54 -0.91
C ASP A 105 -4.54 -3.32 -0.59
N ASP A 106 -3.66 -3.42 -1.58
CA ASP A 106 -2.32 -3.94 -1.40
C ASP A 106 -1.31 -2.83 -1.65
N LEU A 107 -0.37 -2.69 -0.75
CA LEU A 107 0.76 -1.80 -0.91
C LEU A 107 2.02 -2.66 -0.90
N ASN A 108 2.64 -2.77 -2.07
CA ASN A 108 3.74 -3.69 -2.31
C ASN A 108 5.02 -2.94 -2.60
N PHE A 109 6.12 -3.51 -2.16
CA PHE A 109 7.45 -2.90 -2.30
C PHE A 109 8.42 -3.91 -2.88
N GLU A 110 9.18 -3.46 -3.87
CA GLU A 110 10.28 -4.22 -4.46
C GLU A 110 11.53 -3.34 -4.47
N LEU A 111 12.62 -3.86 -3.91
CA LEU A 111 13.87 -3.12 -3.84
C LEU A 111 14.81 -3.61 -4.95
N ILE A 112 15.18 -2.70 -5.84
CA ILE A 112 16.07 -2.98 -6.96
C ILE A 112 17.33 -2.12 -6.88
N GLU A 113 18.38 -2.60 -7.50
CA GLU A 113 19.64 -1.87 -7.54
C GLU A 113 19.63 -0.69 -8.48
#